data_5711ec2dff0a9fba636c9c5a1e2d8700
#
_entry.id   5711ec2dff0a9fba636c9c5a1e2d8700
#
_cell.length_a   1.000
_cell.length_b   1.000
_cell.length_c   1.000
_cell.angle_alpha   90.00
_cell.angle_beta   90.00
_cell.angle_gamma   90.00
#
_symmetry.space_group_name_H-M   'P 1'
#
loop_
_entity.id
_entity.type
_entity.pdbx_description
1 polymer ?
#
loop_
_entity_poly.entity_id
_entity_poly.type
_entity_poly.pdbx_seq_one_letter_code
_entity_poly.pdbx_strand_id
1 'polypeptide(L)'
;ITSIICCTEYIAAGAIKACDDLSLKIGKDISLITYDSLVISHLTNPSLTSVSHPVRELGNQAVNILLEMRSKKGKNKNYMATPTIIERGSVAKLLKS
;
A
#
# COMPACT_ATOMS: atom_id res chain seq x y z
N ILE A 1 -6.07 -16.37 12.68
CA ILE A 1 -5.58 -15.32 11.73
C ILE A 1 -4.82 -14.31 12.54
N THR A 2 -3.59 -14.02 12.15
CA THR A 2 -2.70 -13.09 12.85
C THR A 2 -2.38 -11.85 12.02
N SER A 3 -2.73 -11.85 10.73
CA SER A 3 -2.46 -10.73 9.84
C SER A 3 -3.48 -10.60 8.73
N ILE A 4 -3.64 -9.37 8.24
CA ILE A 4 -4.50 -9.00 7.11
C ILE A 4 -3.68 -8.16 6.14
N ILE A 5 -3.76 -8.47 4.85
CA ILE A 5 -3.23 -7.64 3.77
C ILE A 5 -4.41 -7.05 3.00
N CYS A 6 -4.49 -5.73 2.98
CA CYS A 6 -5.55 -4.99 2.29
C CYS A 6 -5.04 -4.43 0.96
N CYS A 7 -5.78 -4.66 -0.11
CA CYS A 7 -5.36 -4.22 -1.45
C CYS A 7 -5.43 -2.71 -1.66
N THR A 8 -6.15 -1.99 -0.81
CA THR A 8 -6.25 -0.51 -0.85
C THR A 8 -6.40 0.05 0.55
N GLU A 9 -6.11 1.35 0.73
CA GLU A 9 -6.35 2.06 1.98
C GLU A 9 -7.83 2.09 2.38
N TYR A 10 -8.74 2.08 1.43
CA TYR A 10 -10.19 2.05 1.72
C TYR A 10 -10.61 0.71 2.35
N ILE A 11 -10.07 -0.39 1.83
CA ILE A 11 -10.29 -1.72 2.43
C ILE A 11 -9.66 -1.78 3.81
N ALA A 12 -8.48 -1.20 3.97
CA ALA A 12 -7.82 -1.10 5.27
C ALA A 12 -8.66 -0.31 6.29
N ALA A 13 -9.29 0.77 5.87
CA ALA A 13 -10.20 1.54 6.75
C ALA A 13 -11.38 0.69 7.27
N GLY A 14 -11.96 -0.14 6.40
CA GLY A 14 -12.99 -1.10 6.80
C GLY A 14 -12.46 -2.17 7.79
N ALA A 15 -11.27 -2.70 7.53
CA ALA A 15 -10.63 -3.67 8.42
C ALA A 15 -10.31 -3.06 9.79
N ILE A 16 -9.85 -1.81 9.85
CA ILE A 16 -9.61 -1.08 11.09
C ILE A 16 -10.90 -0.97 11.90
N LYS A 17 -11.99 -0.56 11.24
CA LYS A 17 -13.30 -0.44 11.90
C LYS A 17 -13.77 -1.79 12.47
N ALA A 18 -13.61 -2.88 11.71
CA ALA A 18 -13.96 -4.22 12.18
C ALA A 18 -13.11 -4.67 13.38
N CYS A 19 -11.81 -4.36 13.37
CA CYS A 19 -10.93 -4.65 14.50
C CYS A 19 -11.36 -3.88 15.76
N ASP A 20 -11.73 -2.61 15.59
CA ASP A 20 -12.26 -1.78 16.68
C ASP A 20 -13.52 -2.38 17.28
N ASP A 21 -14.48 -2.76 16.44
CA ASP A 21 -15.75 -3.36 16.88
C ASP A 21 -15.53 -4.70 17.62
N LEU A 22 -14.48 -5.42 17.28
CA LEU A 22 -14.08 -6.68 17.91
C LEU A 22 -13.09 -6.49 19.08
N SER A 23 -12.74 -5.26 19.42
CA SER A 23 -11.74 -4.93 20.44
C SER A 23 -10.36 -5.53 20.16
N LEU A 24 -10.01 -5.74 18.90
CA LEU A 24 -8.69 -6.20 18.45
C LEU A 24 -7.76 -5.03 18.22
N LYS A 25 -6.59 -5.07 18.83
CA LYS A 25 -5.56 -4.02 18.70
C LYS A 25 -4.65 -4.31 17.53
N ILE A 26 -4.72 -3.46 16.48
CA ILE A 26 -3.81 -3.52 15.35
C ILE A 26 -2.38 -3.23 15.81
N GLY A 27 -1.42 -4.00 15.29
CA GLY A 27 -0.02 -3.91 15.71
C GLY A 27 0.27 -4.62 17.04
N LYS A 28 -0.72 -5.29 17.62
CA LYS A 28 -0.55 -6.11 18.81
C LYS A 28 -1.24 -7.47 18.67
N ASP A 29 -2.56 -7.47 18.52
CA ASP A 29 -3.36 -8.70 18.43
C ASP A 29 -3.43 -9.19 16.97
N ILE A 30 -3.40 -8.26 16.03
CA ILE A 30 -3.43 -8.53 14.60
C ILE A 30 -2.53 -7.53 13.86
N SER A 31 -1.81 -8.01 12.86
CA SER A 31 -1.01 -7.17 11.96
C SER A 31 -1.82 -6.78 10.74
N LEU A 32 -1.65 -5.54 10.26
CA LEU A 32 -2.33 -5.06 9.09
C LEU A 32 -1.36 -4.34 8.15
N ILE A 33 -1.35 -4.74 6.88
CA ILE A 33 -0.59 -4.10 5.81
C ILE A 33 -1.57 -3.66 4.73
N THR A 34 -1.35 -2.49 4.18
CA THR A 34 -2.12 -1.99 3.05
C THR A 34 -1.26 -1.77 1.81
N TYR A 35 -1.88 -1.85 0.66
CA TYR A 35 -1.33 -1.37 -0.60
C TYR A 35 -1.66 0.11 -0.75
N ASP A 36 -0.74 0.87 -1.33
CA ASP A 36 -0.73 2.32 -1.41
C ASP A 36 -0.57 3.03 -0.04
N SER A 37 0.05 4.18 -0.07
CA SER A 37 0.33 4.99 1.10
C SER A 37 0.05 6.44 0.76
N LEU A 38 -1.22 6.77 0.58
CA LEU A 38 -1.61 8.12 0.19
C LEU A 38 -1.89 8.99 1.42
N VAL A 39 -2.97 8.75 2.10
CA VAL A 39 -3.42 9.60 3.21
C VAL A 39 -3.76 8.79 4.45
N ILE A 40 -4.58 7.78 4.32
CA ILE A 40 -5.17 7.03 5.46
C ILE A 40 -4.07 6.37 6.31
N SER A 41 -3.04 5.83 5.66
CA SER A 41 -1.93 5.16 6.35
C SER A 41 -1.22 6.03 7.38
N HIS A 42 -1.22 7.35 7.20
CA HIS A 42 -0.62 8.31 8.12
C HIS A 42 -1.57 8.75 9.23
N LEU A 43 -2.89 8.70 8.99
CA LEU A 43 -3.90 9.25 9.89
C LEU A 43 -4.38 8.26 10.94
N THR A 44 -4.11 6.99 10.75
CA THR A 44 -4.52 5.93 11.67
C THR A 44 -3.60 5.80 12.87
N ASN A 45 -4.11 5.23 13.96
CA ASN A 45 -3.32 4.89 15.13
C ASN A 45 -3.53 3.40 15.50
N PRO A 46 -2.52 2.55 15.33
CA PRO A 46 -1.19 2.86 14.79
C PRO A 46 -1.21 3.22 13.30
N SER A 47 -0.19 3.96 12.85
CA SER A 47 0.00 4.23 11.41
C SER A 47 0.27 2.92 10.65
N LEU A 48 -0.25 2.81 9.42
CA LEU A 48 -0.22 1.56 8.67
C LEU A 48 1.11 1.35 7.93
N THR A 49 1.69 0.19 8.10
CA THR A 49 2.71 -0.35 7.21
C THR A 49 2.10 -0.55 5.84
N SER A 50 2.76 -0.07 4.81
CA SER A 50 2.20 -0.06 3.45
C SER A 50 3.23 -0.38 2.38
N VAL A 51 2.75 -0.96 1.28
CA VAL A 51 3.49 -1.07 0.03
C VAL A 51 3.19 0.17 -0.79
N SER A 52 4.19 1.02 -1.00
CA SER A 52 4.05 2.29 -1.71
C SER A 52 4.56 2.18 -3.14
N HIS A 53 3.75 2.65 -4.09
CA HIS A 53 4.12 2.78 -5.49
C HIS A 53 4.60 4.18 -5.80
N PRO A 54 5.59 4.36 -6.68
CA PRO A 54 6.02 5.66 -7.15
C PRO A 54 5.01 6.23 -8.17
N VAL A 55 3.81 6.62 -7.72
CA VAL A 55 2.67 7.02 -8.57
C VAL A 55 3.00 8.18 -9.51
N ARG A 56 3.76 9.17 -9.03
CA ARG A 56 4.19 10.30 -9.86
C ARG A 56 5.09 9.86 -10.99
N GLU A 57 6.06 9.02 -10.70
CA GLU A 57 6.98 8.44 -11.70
C GLU A 57 6.21 7.60 -12.73
N LEU A 58 5.31 6.74 -12.28
CA LEU A 58 4.47 5.93 -13.14
C LEU A 58 3.61 6.78 -14.08
N GLY A 59 2.99 7.83 -13.56
CA GLY A 59 2.21 8.77 -14.35
C GLY A 59 3.04 9.49 -15.41
N ASN A 60 4.22 9.99 -15.03
CA ASN A 60 5.14 10.65 -15.94
C ASN A 60 5.62 9.70 -17.05
N GLN A 61 5.99 8.47 -16.70
CA GLN A 61 6.43 7.47 -17.66
C GLN A 61 5.31 7.04 -18.61
N ALA A 62 4.09 6.90 -18.12
CA ALA A 62 2.93 6.57 -18.94
C ALA A 62 2.70 7.63 -20.01
N VAL A 63 2.73 8.91 -19.66
CA VAL A 63 2.58 10.01 -20.62
C VAL A 63 3.74 10.04 -21.62
N ASN A 64 4.97 9.90 -21.15
CA ASN A 64 6.15 9.89 -22.03
C ASN A 64 6.10 8.76 -23.06
N ILE A 65 5.75 7.54 -22.62
CA ILE A 65 5.59 6.39 -23.51
C ILE A 65 4.49 6.65 -24.55
N LEU A 66 3.35 7.21 -24.12
CA LEU A 66 2.26 7.54 -25.03
C LEU A 66 2.68 8.55 -26.10
N LEU A 67 3.41 9.60 -25.73
CA LEU A 67 3.92 10.61 -26.66
C LEU A 67 4.94 10.01 -27.64
N GLU A 68 5.83 9.15 -27.18
CA GLU A 68 6.79 8.44 -28.05
C GLU A 68 6.07 7.52 -29.04
N MET A 69 5.07 6.78 -28.60
CA MET A 69 4.26 5.92 -29.48
C MET A 69 3.53 6.73 -30.55
N ARG A 70 3.00 7.90 -30.19
CA ARG A 70 2.32 8.81 -31.14
C ARG A 70 3.27 9.34 -32.22
N SER A 71 4.53 9.57 -31.91
CA SER A 71 5.51 10.11 -32.87
C SER A 71 5.99 9.12 -33.95
N LYS A 72 5.45 7.90 -33.98
CA LYS A 72 5.82 6.77 -34.88
C LYS A 72 7.30 6.33 -34.78
N LYS A 73 8.04 6.91 -33.86
CA LYS A 73 9.45 6.54 -33.57
C LYS A 73 9.56 5.55 -32.41
N GLY A 74 8.46 5.30 -31.69
CA GLY A 74 8.43 4.44 -30.52
C GLY A 74 8.20 2.98 -30.86
N LYS A 75 9.09 2.12 -30.41
CA LYS A 75 8.78 0.70 -30.22
C LYS A 75 7.88 0.59 -28.99
N ASN A 76 7.06 -0.48 -28.93
CA ASN A 76 6.33 -0.79 -27.69
C ASN A 76 7.31 -0.84 -26.53
N LYS A 77 7.11 0.05 -25.54
CA LYS A 77 7.94 0.11 -24.35
C LYS A 77 7.13 -0.33 -23.15
N ASN A 78 7.75 -1.14 -22.34
CA ASN A 78 7.23 -1.47 -21.01
C ASN A 78 8.06 -0.73 -19.97
N TYR A 79 7.40 -0.22 -18.96
CA TYR A 79 8.04 0.37 -17.80
C TYR A 79 7.56 -0.35 -16.54
N MET A 80 8.51 -0.74 -15.72
CA MET A 80 8.24 -1.40 -14.44
C MET A 80 8.86 -0.56 -13.32
N ALA A 81 8.02 -0.05 -12.44
CA ALA A 81 8.48 0.66 -11.25
C ALA A 81 8.67 -0.32 -10.08
N THR A 82 9.63 -0.02 -9.22
CA THR A 82 9.88 -0.80 -8.02
C THR A 82 9.08 -0.22 -6.85
N PRO A 83 8.14 -0.98 -6.26
CA PRO A 83 7.47 -0.55 -5.04
C PRO A 83 8.41 -0.63 -3.85
N THR A 84 8.10 0.12 -2.81
CA THR A 84 8.82 0.09 -1.53
C THR A 84 7.87 -0.23 -0.39
N ILE A 85 8.38 -0.91 0.65
CA ILE A 85 7.64 -1.13 1.88
C ILE A 85 8.00 0.00 2.85
N ILE A 86 6.97 0.67 3.37
CA ILE A 86 7.11 1.68 4.41
C ILE A 86 6.62 1.06 5.71
N GLU A 87 7.56 0.72 6.57
CA GLU A 87 7.26 0.15 7.88
C GLU A 87 6.75 1.22 8.83
N ARG A 88 5.64 0.90 9.52
CA ARG A 88 5.03 1.73 10.55
C ARG A 88 4.58 0.85 11.72
N GLY A 89 3.64 1.30 12.51
CA GLY A 89 3.25 0.63 13.76
C GLY A 89 2.21 -0.49 13.65
N SER A 90 1.70 -0.79 12.46
CA SER A 90 0.57 -1.74 12.30
C SER A 90 0.96 -3.21 12.21
N VAL A 91 2.24 -3.52 12.23
CA VAL A 91 2.74 -4.90 12.16
C VAL A 91 3.46 -5.25 13.46
N ALA A 92 3.09 -6.36 14.06
CA ALA A 92 3.71 -6.91 15.25
C ALA A 92 4.52 -8.16 14.93
N LYS A 93 5.55 -8.39 15.72
CA LYS A 93 6.28 -9.65 15.67
C LYS A 93 5.39 -10.78 16.18
N LEU A 94 5.28 -11.84 15.41
CA LEU A 94 4.56 -13.04 15.85
C LEU A 94 5.30 -13.64 17.03
N LEU A 95 4.62 -13.74 18.17
CA LEU A 95 5.13 -14.46 19.33
C LEU A 95 4.98 -15.95 19.03
N LYS A 96 6.08 -16.70 19.08
CA LYS A 96 6.05 -18.15 19.05
C LYS A 96 5.37 -18.63 20.34
N SER A 97 4.26 -19.30 20.15
CA SER A 97 3.60 -20.02 21.25
C SER A 97 4.41 -21.24 21.65
#